data_bad6c5bf297630034849f8fede2761d9
#
_entry.id   bad6c5bf297630034849f8fede2761d9
#
_cell.length_a   1.000
_cell.length_b   1.000
_cell.length_c   1.000
_cell.angle_alpha   90.00
_cell.angle_beta   90.00
_cell.angle_gamma   90.00
#
_symmetry.space_group_name_H-M   'P 1'
#
loop_
_entity.id
_entity.type
_entity.pdbx_description
1 polymer ?
#
loop_
_entity_poly.entity_id
_entity_poly.type
_entity_poly.pdbx_seq_one_letter_code
_entity_poly.pdbx_strand_id
1 'polypeptide(L)'
;MFSPYFSSKNSSFKFILDILDGMDDWVRVVDRTNSVIFINRSMERDLGVRDLAGKKCYELMGCGEPCDNCITNKAVFEGKSCKKEEVFNNRIFSVMSSPIIADDGNVYYAVEVLRDITKEKEMERELIKQNLKLQHDLDMAKKLQLQLLPTNIKIPCLDFAYLYQPCDDLSGDMVNIFQIDREHVGIYIADVSGHGVSASMLTIFIISTLNKKTRSPSRALYRLFRQYNAGDFDKDSYITIFYGIYNIRTRVLTYSNAGHNCAPVVISPGGIKRLYMPGVPISNWTDNPGYYDASVRLNTDERLFLYTDGVTEKWLDDPGKIISDKYIMETLRDNNTDLQTILNRICKYVYTRLNNIGAIQKDDITMALLQPV
;
A
#
# COMPACT_ATOMS: atom_id res chain seq x y z
N MET A 1 13.24 1.68 51.17
CA MET A 1 13.67 0.54 52.00
C MET A 1 14.83 -0.12 51.24
N PHE A 2 16.06 0.21 51.59
CA PHE A 2 17.22 -0.42 51.00
C PHE A 2 17.47 -1.76 51.67
N SER A 3 17.67 -2.82 50.87
CA SER A 3 17.90 -4.20 51.29
C SER A 3 19.08 -4.33 52.25
N PRO A 4 19.08 -5.34 53.19
CA PRO A 4 20.15 -5.57 54.17
C PRO A 4 21.54 -5.92 53.60
N TYR A 5 21.73 -5.86 52.28
CA TYR A 5 23.00 -6.15 51.60
C TYR A 5 24.09 -5.08 51.75
N PHE A 6 23.82 -3.90 52.32
CA PHE A 6 24.71 -2.75 52.29
C PHE A 6 25.45 -2.45 53.60
N SER A 7 25.75 -3.44 54.42
CA SER A 7 26.33 -3.20 55.77
C SER A 7 27.87 -3.15 55.84
N SER A 8 28.59 -3.34 54.74
CA SER A 8 30.06 -3.13 54.71
C SER A 8 30.54 -2.76 53.29
N LYS A 9 31.68 -1.97 53.14
CA LYS A 9 32.23 -1.61 51.83
C LYS A 9 32.53 -2.84 50.96
N ASN A 10 32.94 -3.96 51.55
CA ASN A 10 33.23 -5.22 50.84
C ASN A 10 31.94 -5.89 50.28
N SER A 11 30.81 -5.80 50.98
CA SER A 11 29.56 -6.39 50.48
C SER A 11 28.94 -5.58 49.34
N SER A 12 29.07 -4.25 49.34
CA SER A 12 28.61 -3.39 48.27
C SER A 12 29.42 -3.60 46.97
N PHE A 13 30.73 -3.77 47.08
CA PHE A 13 31.61 -4.06 45.92
C PHE A 13 31.27 -5.43 45.30
N LYS A 14 31.09 -6.46 46.13
CA LYS A 14 30.72 -7.79 45.67
C LYS A 14 29.36 -7.77 44.96
N PHE A 15 28.39 -7.04 45.50
CA PHE A 15 27.07 -6.90 44.88
C PHE A 15 27.11 -6.24 43.49
N ILE A 16 27.97 -5.21 43.29
CA ILE A 16 28.17 -4.58 41.98
C ILE A 16 28.77 -5.58 40.99
N LEU A 17 29.75 -6.35 41.39
CA LEU A 17 30.34 -7.40 40.55
C LEU A 17 29.32 -8.48 40.20
N ASP A 18 28.52 -8.93 41.18
CA ASP A 18 27.46 -9.93 40.92
C ASP A 18 26.41 -9.42 39.93
N ILE A 19 26.09 -8.10 39.96
CA ILE A 19 25.21 -7.48 38.93
C ILE A 19 25.83 -7.52 37.54
N LEU A 20 27.10 -7.10 37.42
CA LEU A 20 27.82 -7.10 36.13
C LEU A 20 28.00 -8.52 35.58
N ASP A 21 28.27 -9.49 36.45
CA ASP A 21 28.40 -10.90 36.08
C ASP A 21 27.08 -11.58 35.75
N GLY A 22 25.95 -11.01 36.21
CA GLY A 22 24.60 -11.46 35.86
C GLY A 22 24.10 -10.92 34.51
N MET A 23 24.85 -10.03 33.86
CA MET A 23 24.51 -9.51 32.52
C MET A 23 24.97 -10.48 31.45
N ASP A 24 24.11 -10.74 30.46
CA ASP A 24 24.47 -11.49 29.25
C ASP A 24 25.28 -10.65 28.28
N ASP A 25 25.11 -9.33 28.29
CA ASP A 25 25.94 -8.41 27.52
C ASP A 25 27.39 -8.45 28.03
N TRP A 26 28.35 -8.33 27.12
CA TRP A 26 29.75 -8.18 27.53
C TRP A 26 29.95 -6.80 28.13
N VAL A 27 30.62 -6.77 29.28
CA VAL A 27 30.99 -5.52 29.96
C VAL A 27 32.47 -5.51 30.18
N ARG A 28 33.14 -4.42 29.78
CA ARG A 28 34.56 -4.17 30.09
C ARG A 28 34.75 -2.75 30.56
N VAL A 29 35.81 -2.56 31.37
CA VAL A 29 36.31 -1.25 31.78
C VAL A 29 37.72 -1.06 31.18
N VAL A 30 37.91 0.10 30.56
CA VAL A 30 39.15 0.43 29.83
C VAL A 30 39.70 1.76 30.33
N ASP A 31 41.02 1.86 30.47
CA ASP A 31 41.69 3.08 30.86
C ASP A 31 42.06 4.00 29.67
N ARG A 32 42.72 5.14 30.00
CA ARG A 32 43.19 6.13 28.99
C ARG A 32 44.22 5.57 27.99
N THR A 33 44.84 4.45 28.31
CA THR A 33 45.88 3.80 27.47
C THR A 33 45.29 2.64 26.65
N ASN A 34 43.97 2.49 26.62
CA ASN A 34 43.24 1.36 26.04
C ASN A 34 43.51 0.02 26.74
N SER A 35 44.06 0.03 27.97
CA SER A 35 44.25 -1.19 28.73
C SER A 35 42.96 -1.62 29.42
N VAL A 36 42.64 -2.90 29.31
CA VAL A 36 41.44 -3.47 29.94
C VAL A 36 41.72 -3.72 31.42
N ILE A 37 40.89 -3.13 32.28
CA ILE A 37 40.99 -3.20 33.74
C ILE A 37 40.04 -4.26 34.30
N PHE A 38 38.89 -4.45 33.64
CA PHE A 38 37.86 -5.38 34.07
C PHE A 38 37.11 -5.93 32.86
N ILE A 39 36.70 -7.18 32.94
CA ILE A 39 35.65 -7.79 32.09
C ILE A 39 34.69 -8.56 32.99
N ASN A 40 33.40 -8.64 32.58
CA ASN A 40 32.43 -9.47 33.29
C ASN A 40 32.56 -10.96 32.89
N ARG A 41 31.91 -11.83 33.67
CA ARG A 41 31.93 -13.28 33.46
C ARG A 41 31.43 -13.72 32.07
N SER A 42 30.46 -13.01 31.49
CA SER A 42 29.95 -13.32 30.15
C SER A 42 31.04 -13.14 29.10
N MET A 43 31.76 -12.01 29.15
CA MET A 43 32.86 -11.75 28.23
C MET A 43 34.07 -12.68 28.48
N GLU A 44 34.41 -12.96 29.76
CA GLU A 44 35.44 -13.91 30.12
C GLU A 44 35.19 -15.31 29.53
N ARG A 45 33.96 -15.82 29.70
CA ARG A 45 33.54 -17.13 29.21
C ARG A 45 33.66 -17.23 27.69
N ASP A 46 33.14 -16.20 26.98
CA ASP A 46 33.03 -16.25 25.52
C ASP A 46 34.41 -16.05 24.84
N LEU A 47 35.28 -15.25 25.42
CA LEU A 47 36.64 -15.03 24.92
C LEU A 47 37.64 -16.07 25.43
N GLY A 48 37.34 -16.83 26.47
CA GLY A 48 38.25 -17.80 27.09
C GLY A 48 39.48 -17.15 27.76
N VAL A 49 39.37 -15.87 28.15
CA VAL A 49 40.51 -15.07 28.69
C VAL A 49 40.36 -14.92 30.19
N ARG A 50 41.32 -15.41 30.98
CA ARG A 50 41.37 -15.28 32.45
C ARG A 50 42.35 -14.25 32.96
N ASP A 51 43.43 -13.99 32.19
CA ASP A 51 44.45 -13.01 32.54
C ASP A 51 44.36 -11.79 31.64
N LEU A 52 44.08 -10.64 32.23
CA LEU A 52 43.94 -9.35 31.55
C LEU A 52 45.15 -8.44 31.68
N ALA A 53 46.18 -8.84 32.48
CA ALA A 53 47.32 -7.99 32.80
C ALA A 53 48.00 -7.48 31.54
N GLY A 54 47.94 -6.16 31.29
CA GLY A 54 48.59 -5.48 30.15
C GLY A 54 47.91 -5.64 28.80
N LYS A 55 46.77 -6.36 28.68
CA LYS A 55 46.06 -6.50 27.40
C LYS A 55 45.33 -5.23 27.00
N LYS A 56 45.42 -4.90 25.71
CA LYS A 56 44.68 -3.78 25.12
C LYS A 56 43.32 -4.22 24.66
N CYS A 57 42.35 -3.29 24.71
CA CYS A 57 40.97 -3.58 24.32
C CYS A 57 40.83 -4.09 22.87
N TYR A 58 41.64 -3.58 21.95
CA TYR A 58 41.66 -4.00 20.55
C TYR A 58 42.34 -5.38 20.36
N GLU A 59 43.35 -5.74 21.19
CA GLU A 59 43.94 -7.08 21.18
C GLU A 59 42.95 -8.16 21.61
N LEU A 60 42.10 -7.88 22.62
CA LEU A 60 41.02 -8.77 23.03
C LEU A 60 39.96 -8.98 21.91
N MET A 61 39.81 -8.01 21.04
CA MET A 61 38.93 -8.08 19.87
C MET A 61 39.64 -8.59 18.61
N GLY A 62 40.88 -9.16 18.77
CA GLY A 62 41.62 -9.74 17.65
C GLY A 62 42.24 -8.73 16.69
N CYS A 63 42.31 -7.45 17.06
CA CYS A 63 42.91 -6.39 16.26
C CYS A 63 44.35 -6.14 16.75
N GLY A 64 45.30 -5.93 15.81
CA GLY A 64 46.68 -5.60 16.14
C GLY A 64 46.94 -4.14 16.48
N GLU A 65 45.99 -3.25 16.16
CA GLU A 65 46.11 -1.79 16.27
C GLU A 65 44.85 -1.17 16.88
N PRO A 66 44.95 0.03 17.48
CA PRO A 66 43.77 0.77 17.96
C PRO A 66 42.79 1.07 16.84
N CYS A 67 41.47 1.09 17.17
CA CYS A 67 40.44 1.42 16.22
C CYS A 67 40.54 2.86 15.69
N ASP A 68 40.41 3.09 14.38
CA ASP A 68 40.48 4.42 13.77
C ASP A 68 39.48 5.42 14.36
N ASN A 69 38.29 4.97 14.73
CA ASN A 69 37.25 5.77 15.38
C ASN A 69 36.94 5.22 16.78
N CYS A 70 37.92 5.31 17.67
CA CYS A 70 37.84 4.74 19.02
C CYS A 70 36.84 5.50 19.89
N ILE A 71 35.70 4.84 20.21
CA ILE A 71 34.68 5.42 21.10
C ILE A 71 35.13 5.46 22.57
N THR A 72 36.03 4.56 22.98
CA THR A 72 36.68 4.61 24.31
C THR A 72 37.44 5.91 24.50
N ASN A 73 38.25 6.31 23.49
CA ASN A 73 39.01 7.56 23.55
C ASN A 73 38.06 8.79 23.65
N LYS A 74 36.93 8.79 22.89
CA LYS A 74 35.92 9.85 23.02
C LYS A 74 35.30 9.88 24.42
N ALA A 75 34.99 8.73 25.00
CA ALA A 75 34.45 8.67 26.35
C ALA A 75 35.44 9.18 27.39
N VAL A 76 36.73 8.74 27.31
CA VAL A 76 37.73 9.05 28.31
C VAL A 76 38.28 10.48 28.18
N PHE A 77 38.51 10.99 26.95
CA PHE A 77 39.12 12.30 26.72
C PHE A 77 38.12 13.43 26.56
N GLU A 78 36.91 13.14 26.01
CA GLU A 78 35.89 14.17 25.79
C GLU A 78 34.77 14.12 26.84
N GLY A 79 34.72 13.08 27.69
CA GLY A 79 33.68 12.88 28.70
C GLY A 79 32.28 12.61 28.12
N LYS A 80 32.18 12.09 26.88
CA LYS A 80 30.94 11.86 26.19
C LYS A 80 30.69 10.37 25.98
N SER A 81 29.46 9.93 26.24
CA SER A 81 29.02 8.58 25.85
C SER A 81 28.88 8.50 24.32
N CYS A 82 29.42 7.43 23.75
CA CYS A 82 29.39 7.15 22.31
C CYS A 82 28.94 5.73 22.04
N LYS A 83 28.32 5.52 20.86
CA LYS A 83 27.88 4.21 20.40
C LYS A 83 28.39 3.93 18.99
N LYS A 84 28.77 2.69 18.70
CA LYS A 84 29.10 2.18 17.37
C LYS A 84 28.62 0.73 17.20
N GLU A 85 28.53 0.27 15.97
CA GLU A 85 28.43 -1.15 15.68
C GLU A 85 29.79 -1.69 15.25
N GLU A 86 30.11 -2.90 15.64
CA GLU A 86 31.39 -3.53 15.38
C GLU A 86 31.21 -5.02 15.11
N VAL A 87 31.98 -5.56 14.15
CA VAL A 87 31.92 -6.98 13.81
C VAL A 87 33.12 -7.68 14.45
N PHE A 88 32.85 -8.71 15.23
CA PHE A 88 33.87 -9.55 15.84
C PHE A 88 33.45 -11.02 15.78
N ASN A 89 34.34 -11.89 15.30
CA ASN A 89 34.11 -13.34 15.15
C ASN A 89 32.74 -13.68 14.48
N ASN A 90 32.41 -13.02 13.37
CA ASN A 90 31.15 -13.16 12.66
C ASN A 90 29.88 -12.77 13.47
N ARG A 91 30.05 -12.13 14.62
CA ARG A 91 28.97 -11.56 15.41
C ARG A 91 29.00 -10.04 15.28
N ILE A 92 27.84 -9.43 15.31
CA ILE A 92 27.67 -7.97 15.25
C ILE A 92 27.37 -7.48 16.66
N PHE A 93 28.21 -6.62 17.17
CA PHE A 93 28.04 -6.01 18.48
C PHE A 93 27.64 -4.55 18.38
N SER A 94 26.66 -4.16 19.16
CA SER A 94 26.38 -2.75 19.48
C SER A 94 27.23 -2.39 20.69
N VAL A 95 28.25 -1.57 20.49
CA VAL A 95 29.20 -1.15 21.54
C VAL A 95 28.85 0.25 22.01
N MET A 96 28.56 0.40 23.29
CA MET A 96 28.36 1.69 23.95
C MET A 96 29.51 1.92 24.95
N SER A 97 30.20 3.03 24.81
CA SER A 97 31.27 3.46 25.72
C SER A 97 30.84 4.71 26.48
N SER A 98 30.89 4.67 27.81
CA SER A 98 30.51 5.75 28.71
C SER A 98 31.63 6.09 29.70
N PRO A 99 31.88 7.39 29.98
CA PRO A 99 32.92 7.81 30.90
C PRO A 99 32.57 7.44 32.35
N ILE A 100 33.57 6.99 33.11
CA ILE A 100 33.51 6.86 34.57
C ILE A 100 34.11 8.11 35.18
N ILE A 101 33.27 8.96 35.78
CA ILE A 101 33.67 10.21 36.39
C ILE A 101 34.11 9.92 37.83
N ALA A 102 35.35 10.25 38.17
CA ALA A 102 35.90 10.10 39.52
C ALA A 102 35.48 11.26 40.45
N ASP A 103 35.68 11.12 41.74
CA ASP A 103 35.31 12.11 42.75
C ASP A 103 35.96 13.49 42.52
N ASP A 104 37.11 13.54 41.85
CA ASP A 104 37.82 14.74 41.47
C ASP A 104 37.30 15.42 40.19
N GLY A 105 36.23 14.85 39.61
CA GLY A 105 35.61 15.31 38.36
C GLY A 105 36.33 14.89 37.08
N ASN A 106 37.45 14.16 37.18
CA ASN A 106 38.21 13.68 36.04
C ASN A 106 37.68 12.32 35.54
N VAL A 107 37.93 12.03 34.26
CA VAL A 107 37.59 10.73 33.64
C VAL A 107 38.91 9.95 33.46
N TYR A 108 39.07 8.85 34.13
CA TYR A 108 40.24 7.96 34.03
C TYR A 108 39.92 6.67 33.29
N TYR A 109 38.64 6.27 33.27
CA TYR A 109 38.17 5.01 32.74
C TYR A 109 36.89 5.22 31.94
N ALA A 110 36.65 4.32 31.02
CA ALA A 110 35.34 4.17 30.39
C ALA A 110 34.78 2.76 30.64
N VAL A 111 33.50 2.67 30.89
CA VAL A 111 32.78 1.40 30.85
C VAL A 111 32.19 1.19 29.45
N GLU A 112 32.41 0.01 28.92
CA GLU A 112 31.87 -0.39 27.63
C GLU A 112 30.94 -1.58 27.81
N VAL A 113 29.75 -1.46 27.18
CA VAL A 113 28.76 -2.53 27.08
C VAL A 113 28.67 -2.94 25.61
N LEU A 114 28.97 -4.21 25.35
CA LEU A 114 28.92 -4.80 24.02
C LEU A 114 27.76 -5.78 23.97
N ARG A 115 26.70 -5.38 23.30
CA ARG A 115 25.53 -6.22 23.09
C ARG A 115 25.61 -6.92 21.75
N ASP A 116 25.48 -8.24 21.75
CA ASP A 116 25.37 -9.00 20.53
C ASP A 116 23.99 -8.74 19.89
N ILE A 117 24.01 -8.13 18.71
CA ILE A 117 22.83 -7.80 17.90
C ILE A 117 22.82 -8.58 16.58
N THR A 118 23.55 -9.69 16.51
CA THR A 118 23.69 -10.47 15.27
C THR A 118 22.32 -10.96 14.79
N LYS A 119 21.54 -11.54 15.70
CA LYS A 119 20.22 -12.10 15.37
C LYS A 119 19.24 -11.02 14.94
N GLU A 120 19.24 -9.87 15.60
CA GLU A 120 18.41 -8.71 15.23
C GLU A 120 18.78 -8.21 13.83
N LYS A 121 20.08 -8.11 13.52
CA LYS A 121 20.55 -7.68 12.19
C LYS A 121 20.25 -8.70 11.10
N GLU A 122 20.31 -9.98 11.38
CA GLU A 122 19.91 -11.03 10.44
C GLU A 122 18.41 -10.97 10.15
N MET A 123 17.58 -10.82 11.19
CA MET A 123 16.14 -10.67 11.03
C MET A 123 15.77 -9.39 10.27
N GLU A 124 16.43 -8.26 10.56
CA GLU A 124 16.25 -7.00 9.83
C GLU A 124 16.57 -7.16 8.34
N ARG A 125 17.69 -7.81 8.01
CA ARG A 125 18.08 -8.08 6.61
C ARG A 125 17.09 -9.00 5.89
N GLU A 126 16.62 -10.04 6.55
CA GLU A 126 15.62 -10.95 5.96
C GLU A 126 14.29 -10.23 5.74
N LEU A 127 13.84 -9.41 6.69
CA LEU A 127 12.62 -8.59 6.53
C LEU A 127 12.72 -7.62 5.35
N ILE A 128 13.86 -6.93 5.21
CA ILE A 128 14.12 -6.04 4.07
C ILE A 128 14.05 -6.82 2.75
N LYS A 129 14.68 -8.00 2.70
CA LYS A 129 14.67 -8.84 1.51
C LYS A 129 13.26 -9.32 1.14
N GLN A 130 12.46 -9.72 2.13
CA GLN A 130 11.06 -10.11 1.92
C GLN A 130 10.20 -8.95 1.43
N ASN A 131 10.36 -7.75 2.03
CA ASN A 131 9.66 -6.55 1.59
C ASN A 131 10.00 -6.16 0.16
N LEU A 132 11.29 -6.21 -0.23
CA LEU A 132 11.69 -5.92 -1.61
C LEU A 132 11.09 -6.91 -2.61
N LYS A 133 11.02 -8.20 -2.23
CA LYS A 133 10.37 -9.21 -3.07
C LYS A 133 8.87 -8.95 -3.22
N LEU A 134 8.18 -8.66 -2.10
CA LEU A 134 6.75 -8.32 -2.13
C LEU A 134 6.45 -7.10 -3.01
N GLN A 135 7.25 -6.04 -2.89
CA GLN A 135 7.11 -4.85 -3.75
C GLN A 135 7.29 -5.20 -5.22
N HIS A 136 8.30 -6.00 -5.55
CA HIS A 136 8.50 -6.44 -6.93
C HIS A 136 7.29 -7.23 -7.47
N ASP A 137 6.74 -8.15 -6.68
CA ASP A 137 5.57 -8.94 -7.06
C ASP A 137 4.33 -8.07 -7.27
N LEU A 138 4.12 -7.06 -6.40
CA LEU A 138 3.05 -6.06 -6.54
C LEU A 138 3.23 -5.18 -7.79
N ASP A 139 4.44 -4.72 -8.09
CA ASP A 139 4.73 -3.96 -9.30
C ASP A 139 4.43 -4.76 -10.58
N MET A 140 4.72 -6.07 -10.57
CA MET A 140 4.39 -6.95 -11.68
C MET A 140 2.88 -7.12 -11.82
N ALA A 141 2.15 -7.33 -10.72
CA ALA A 141 0.69 -7.45 -10.73
C ALA A 141 0.03 -6.15 -11.23
N LYS A 142 0.51 -4.97 -10.81
CA LYS A 142 0.07 -3.66 -11.30
C LYS A 142 0.24 -3.51 -12.81
N LYS A 143 1.41 -3.87 -13.34
CA LYS A 143 1.65 -3.85 -14.79
C LYS A 143 0.70 -4.76 -15.55
N LEU A 144 0.44 -5.97 -15.03
CA LEU A 144 -0.52 -6.89 -15.63
C LEU A 144 -1.94 -6.34 -15.59
N GLN A 145 -2.39 -5.78 -14.46
CA GLN A 145 -3.72 -5.18 -14.35
C GLN A 145 -3.90 -4.02 -15.34
N LEU A 146 -2.90 -3.13 -15.48
CA LEU A 146 -2.95 -2.04 -16.47
C LEU A 146 -3.04 -2.55 -17.92
N GLN A 147 -2.44 -3.69 -18.25
CA GLN A 147 -2.56 -4.31 -19.57
C GLN A 147 -3.96 -4.88 -19.86
N LEU A 148 -4.77 -5.12 -18.84
CA LEU A 148 -6.14 -5.59 -18.98
C LEU A 148 -7.12 -4.45 -19.32
N LEU A 149 -6.72 -3.19 -19.10
CA LEU A 149 -7.49 -2.03 -19.49
C LEU A 149 -7.51 -1.87 -21.02
N PRO A 150 -8.55 -1.26 -21.56
CA PRO A 150 -8.70 -1.12 -23.00
C PRO A 150 -7.59 -0.22 -23.58
N THR A 151 -6.81 -0.77 -24.51
CA THR A 151 -5.73 -0.05 -25.20
C THR A 151 -6.04 0.08 -26.70
N ASN A 152 -5.68 1.22 -27.29
CA ASN A 152 -5.80 1.47 -28.75
C ASN A 152 -7.22 1.21 -29.33
N ILE A 153 -8.25 1.66 -28.62
CA ILE A 153 -9.64 1.43 -29.02
C ILE A 153 -9.98 2.29 -30.22
N LYS A 154 -10.10 1.65 -31.37
CA LYS A 154 -10.67 2.24 -32.58
C LYS A 154 -11.95 1.53 -32.93
N ILE A 155 -13.09 2.06 -32.48
CA ILE A 155 -14.41 1.55 -32.83
C ILE A 155 -15.00 2.51 -33.87
N PRO A 156 -15.36 2.03 -35.06
CA PRO A 156 -15.99 2.88 -36.06
C PRO A 156 -17.24 3.58 -35.49
N CYS A 157 -17.38 4.86 -35.75
CA CYS A 157 -18.53 5.68 -35.36
C CYS A 157 -18.71 5.83 -33.81
N LEU A 158 -17.65 5.67 -33.04
CA LEU A 158 -17.70 5.77 -31.59
C LEU A 158 -16.38 6.27 -31.00
N ASP A 159 -16.42 7.44 -30.38
CA ASP A 159 -15.32 7.93 -29.56
C ASP A 159 -15.45 7.44 -28.13
N PHE A 160 -14.31 7.03 -27.55
CA PHE A 160 -14.25 6.56 -26.17
C PHE A 160 -12.95 7.03 -25.50
N ALA A 161 -13.09 7.52 -24.28
CA ALA A 161 -11.96 7.79 -23.40
C ALA A 161 -12.27 7.29 -22.00
N TYR A 162 -11.22 6.96 -21.24
CA TYR A 162 -11.37 6.61 -19.83
C TYR A 162 -10.21 7.19 -19.01
N LEU A 163 -10.46 7.34 -17.73
CA LEU A 163 -9.48 7.66 -16.72
C LEU A 163 -9.56 6.59 -15.63
N TYR A 164 -8.41 6.07 -15.23
CA TYR A 164 -8.27 5.02 -14.24
C TYR A 164 -7.16 5.40 -13.29
N GLN A 165 -7.50 5.65 -12.04
CA GLN A 165 -6.59 6.16 -11.01
C GLN A 165 -6.77 5.35 -9.73
N PRO A 166 -5.97 4.30 -9.54
CA PRO A 166 -5.95 3.52 -8.30
C PRO A 166 -5.61 4.38 -7.08
N CYS A 167 -6.21 4.05 -5.94
CA CYS A 167 -5.85 4.63 -4.65
C CYS A 167 -4.65 3.92 -4.00
N ASP A 168 -4.41 2.66 -4.38
CA ASP A 168 -3.33 1.80 -3.90
C ASP A 168 -2.55 1.23 -5.10
N ASP A 169 -1.65 0.28 -4.88
CA ASP A 169 -0.89 -0.37 -5.95
C ASP A 169 -1.78 -1.12 -6.96
N LEU A 170 -2.84 -1.74 -6.49
CA LEU A 170 -3.83 -2.47 -7.27
C LEU A 170 -5.24 -1.94 -6.96
N SER A 171 -6.10 -1.94 -7.97
CA SER A 171 -7.44 -1.38 -7.90
C SER A 171 -8.52 -2.47 -7.93
N GLY A 172 -9.62 -2.21 -7.21
CA GLY A 172 -10.88 -2.95 -7.30
C GLY A 172 -11.76 -2.48 -8.47
N ASP A 173 -11.48 -1.32 -9.02
CA ASP A 173 -12.20 -0.78 -10.18
C ASP A 173 -11.79 -1.45 -11.49
N MET A 174 -12.71 -1.48 -12.43
CA MET A 174 -12.44 -1.91 -13.80
C MET A 174 -13.36 -1.22 -14.78
N VAL A 175 -12.80 -0.76 -15.89
CA VAL A 175 -13.54 -0.27 -17.05
C VAL A 175 -13.08 -1.00 -18.30
N ASN A 176 -14.00 -1.35 -19.18
CA ASN A 176 -13.63 -1.95 -20.46
C ASN A 176 -14.65 -1.62 -21.55
N ILE A 177 -14.15 -1.58 -22.79
CA ILE A 177 -14.94 -1.48 -24.02
C ILE A 177 -14.39 -2.48 -25.02
N PHE A 178 -15.27 -3.17 -25.73
CA PHE A 178 -14.88 -4.19 -26.69
C PHE A 178 -15.93 -4.39 -27.76
N GLN A 179 -15.51 -4.78 -28.94
CA GLN A 179 -16.41 -5.12 -30.04
C GLN A 179 -16.96 -6.51 -29.85
N ILE A 180 -18.29 -6.67 -29.88
CA ILE A 180 -18.97 -7.96 -29.81
C ILE A 180 -19.11 -8.54 -31.21
N ASP A 181 -19.59 -7.72 -32.15
CA ASP A 181 -19.73 -8.02 -33.56
C ASP A 181 -19.65 -6.72 -34.38
N ARG A 182 -19.96 -6.78 -35.70
CA ARG A 182 -19.85 -5.61 -36.59
C ARG A 182 -20.73 -4.42 -36.17
N GLU A 183 -21.81 -4.66 -35.45
CA GLU A 183 -22.80 -3.62 -35.06
C GLU A 183 -22.84 -3.38 -33.54
N HIS A 184 -22.33 -4.27 -32.72
CA HIS A 184 -22.49 -4.22 -31.27
C HIS A 184 -21.15 -4.03 -30.54
N VAL A 185 -21.17 -3.10 -29.60
CA VAL A 185 -20.05 -2.75 -28.73
C VAL A 185 -20.47 -2.94 -27.29
N GLY A 186 -19.74 -3.76 -26.55
CA GLY A 186 -19.91 -3.91 -25.09
C GLY A 186 -19.10 -2.88 -24.34
N ILE A 187 -19.68 -2.27 -23.32
CA ILE A 187 -19.02 -1.38 -22.37
C ILE A 187 -19.44 -1.75 -20.97
N TYR A 188 -18.50 -1.79 -20.02
CA TYR A 188 -18.84 -1.92 -18.61
C TYR A 188 -17.91 -1.09 -17.73
N ILE A 189 -18.45 -0.72 -16.59
CA ILE A 189 -17.70 -0.24 -15.44
C ILE A 189 -18.07 -1.10 -14.25
N ALA A 190 -17.09 -1.51 -13.48
CA ALA A 190 -17.26 -2.36 -12.32
C ALA A 190 -16.42 -1.83 -11.18
N ASP A 191 -16.91 -2.07 -9.98
CA ASP A 191 -16.23 -1.79 -8.73
C ASP A 191 -16.41 -3.00 -7.80
N VAL A 192 -15.35 -3.43 -7.19
CA VAL A 192 -15.27 -4.61 -6.33
C VAL A 192 -15.08 -4.15 -4.89
N SER A 193 -15.84 -4.72 -3.98
CA SER A 193 -15.73 -4.42 -2.55
C SER A 193 -14.31 -4.59 -2.01
N GLY A 194 -13.82 -3.55 -1.32
CA GLY A 194 -12.47 -3.52 -0.76
C GLY A 194 -11.43 -3.05 -1.78
N HIS A 195 -10.16 -3.09 -1.39
CA HIS A 195 -9.03 -2.60 -2.21
C HIS A 195 -7.86 -3.58 -2.20
N GLY A 196 -6.85 -3.32 -3.02
CA GLY A 196 -5.62 -4.08 -3.08
C GLY A 196 -5.74 -5.42 -3.83
N VAL A 197 -4.94 -6.41 -3.42
CA VAL A 197 -4.75 -7.67 -4.17
C VAL A 197 -6.05 -8.46 -4.34
N SER A 198 -6.84 -8.63 -3.27
CA SER A 198 -8.07 -9.43 -3.31
C SER A 198 -9.11 -8.84 -4.27
N ALA A 199 -9.35 -7.53 -4.20
CA ALA A 199 -10.26 -6.84 -5.10
C ALA A 199 -9.77 -6.91 -6.55
N SER A 200 -8.47 -6.70 -6.79
CA SER A 200 -7.88 -6.79 -8.12
C SER A 200 -8.01 -8.18 -8.76
N MET A 201 -7.96 -9.26 -7.97
CA MET A 201 -8.19 -10.62 -8.50
C MET A 201 -9.64 -10.82 -8.96
N LEU A 202 -10.62 -10.19 -8.31
CA LEU A 202 -12.00 -10.21 -8.76
C LEU A 202 -12.22 -9.40 -10.04
N THR A 203 -11.42 -8.35 -10.31
CA THR A 203 -11.46 -7.67 -11.61
C THR A 203 -11.01 -8.59 -12.75
N ILE A 204 -10.00 -9.43 -12.53
CA ILE A 204 -9.55 -10.46 -13.48
C ILE A 204 -10.64 -11.53 -13.68
N PHE A 205 -11.32 -11.93 -12.61
CA PHE A 205 -12.47 -12.82 -12.70
C PHE A 205 -13.58 -12.24 -13.59
N ILE A 206 -13.92 -10.96 -13.46
CA ILE A 206 -14.90 -10.29 -14.34
C ILE A 206 -14.47 -10.42 -15.80
N ILE A 207 -13.23 -10.05 -16.13
CA ILE A 207 -12.71 -10.05 -17.51
C ILE A 207 -12.77 -11.44 -18.15
N SER A 208 -12.40 -12.46 -17.38
CA SER A 208 -12.34 -13.85 -17.85
C SER A 208 -13.71 -14.51 -17.99
N THR A 209 -14.67 -14.03 -17.19
CA THR A 209 -15.97 -14.71 -17.01
C THR A 209 -17.10 -14.02 -17.75
N LEU A 210 -17.05 -12.68 -17.90
CA LEU A 210 -18.11 -11.91 -18.56
C LEU A 210 -18.32 -12.39 -20.00
N ASN A 211 -19.56 -12.83 -20.29
CA ASN A 211 -19.88 -13.37 -21.61
C ASN A 211 -19.96 -12.25 -22.67
N LYS A 212 -18.88 -12.10 -23.42
CA LYS A 212 -18.75 -11.10 -24.50
C LYS A 212 -19.52 -11.48 -25.81
N LYS A 213 -20.23 -12.62 -25.85
CA LYS A 213 -20.95 -13.07 -27.06
C LYS A 213 -22.46 -12.84 -27.00
N THR A 214 -23.01 -12.59 -25.83
CA THR A 214 -24.45 -12.32 -25.69
C THR A 214 -24.80 -10.88 -26.07
N ARG A 215 -26.01 -10.66 -26.63
CA ARG A 215 -26.55 -9.33 -26.88
C ARG A 215 -27.50 -8.84 -25.78
N SER A 216 -27.61 -9.57 -24.67
CA SER A 216 -28.42 -9.18 -23.51
C SER A 216 -27.47 -8.96 -22.32
N PRO A 217 -27.32 -7.72 -21.85
CA PRO A 217 -26.53 -7.41 -20.65
C PRO A 217 -26.98 -8.18 -19.42
N SER A 218 -28.30 -8.28 -19.17
CA SER A 218 -28.82 -9.01 -18.01
C SER A 218 -28.46 -10.49 -18.02
N ARG A 219 -28.46 -11.14 -19.19
CA ARG A 219 -28.01 -12.54 -19.32
C ARG A 219 -26.50 -12.69 -19.05
N ALA A 220 -25.70 -11.71 -19.49
CA ALA A 220 -24.26 -11.72 -19.19
C ALA A 220 -24.00 -11.60 -17.68
N LEU A 221 -24.69 -10.64 -17.03
CA LEU A 221 -24.58 -10.44 -15.58
C LEU A 221 -25.09 -11.65 -14.79
N TYR A 222 -26.22 -12.25 -15.20
CA TYR A 222 -26.74 -13.45 -14.56
C TYR A 222 -25.74 -14.63 -14.68
N ARG A 223 -25.09 -14.78 -15.82
CA ARG A 223 -24.05 -15.80 -15.99
C ARG A 223 -22.84 -15.52 -15.11
N LEU A 224 -22.38 -14.27 -15.00
CA LEU A 224 -21.30 -13.85 -14.11
C LEU A 224 -21.68 -14.16 -12.66
N PHE A 225 -22.89 -13.79 -12.23
CA PHE A 225 -23.44 -14.13 -10.92
C PHE A 225 -23.42 -15.64 -10.65
N ARG A 226 -23.86 -16.46 -11.60
CA ARG A 226 -23.86 -17.92 -11.46
C ARG A 226 -22.45 -18.49 -11.28
N GLN A 227 -21.48 -17.95 -12.02
CA GLN A 227 -20.08 -18.39 -11.92
C GLN A 227 -19.41 -17.89 -10.65
N TYR A 228 -19.76 -16.72 -10.16
CA TYR A 228 -19.32 -16.23 -8.86
C TYR A 228 -19.80 -17.15 -7.73
N ASN A 229 -21.09 -17.50 -7.73
CA ASN A 229 -21.66 -18.40 -6.70
C ASN A 229 -21.24 -19.87 -6.84
N ALA A 230 -20.66 -20.27 -7.96
CA ALA A 230 -20.05 -21.58 -8.13
C ALA A 230 -18.57 -21.63 -7.64
N GLY A 231 -17.97 -20.46 -7.40
CA GLY A 231 -16.64 -20.32 -6.80
C GLY A 231 -16.71 -20.25 -5.27
N ASP A 232 -15.57 -20.42 -4.64
CA ASP A 232 -15.42 -20.29 -3.18
C ASP A 232 -14.81 -18.90 -2.84
N PHE A 233 -15.59 -17.83 -3.12
CA PHE A 233 -15.19 -16.47 -2.80
C PHE A 233 -15.61 -16.10 -1.38
N ASP A 234 -14.89 -15.14 -0.78
CA ASP A 234 -15.20 -14.62 0.54
C ASP A 234 -16.65 -14.08 0.61
N LYS A 235 -17.34 -14.38 1.71
CA LYS A 235 -18.76 -14.00 1.91
C LYS A 235 -18.97 -12.49 1.96
N ASP A 236 -17.96 -11.74 2.36
CA ASP A 236 -18.02 -10.28 2.44
C ASP A 236 -17.62 -9.60 1.12
N SER A 237 -17.12 -10.38 0.14
CA SER A 237 -16.77 -9.87 -1.18
C SER A 237 -17.99 -9.78 -2.09
N TYR A 238 -18.08 -8.71 -2.85
CA TYR A 238 -19.12 -8.52 -3.88
C TYR A 238 -18.57 -7.67 -5.02
N ILE A 239 -19.25 -7.76 -6.17
CA ILE A 239 -18.94 -6.99 -7.38
C ILE A 239 -20.13 -6.12 -7.71
N THR A 240 -19.92 -4.83 -7.89
CA THR A 240 -20.90 -3.95 -8.53
C THR A 240 -20.52 -3.72 -9.98
N ILE A 241 -21.46 -3.82 -10.90
CA ILE A 241 -21.16 -3.66 -12.31
C ILE A 241 -22.36 -3.11 -13.09
N PHE A 242 -22.11 -2.05 -13.87
CA PHE A 242 -22.98 -1.62 -14.95
C PHE A 242 -22.45 -2.18 -16.27
N TYR A 243 -23.27 -2.87 -17.02
CA TYR A 243 -22.92 -3.41 -18.33
C TYR A 243 -23.91 -2.96 -19.40
N GLY A 244 -23.39 -2.36 -20.47
CA GLY A 244 -24.15 -1.88 -21.62
C GLY A 244 -23.66 -2.50 -22.94
N ILE A 245 -24.59 -2.67 -23.88
CA ILE A 245 -24.30 -3.06 -25.25
C ILE A 245 -24.90 -2.00 -26.19
N TYR A 246 -24.01 -1.26 -26.86
CA TYR A 246 -24.39 -0.23 -27.82
C TYR A 246 -24.43 -0.79 -29.22
N ASN A 247 -25.57 -0.60 -29.91
CA ASN A 247 -25.69 -0.93 -31.33
C ASN A 247 -25.41 0.32 -32.16
N ILE A 248 -24.28 0.31 -32.91
CA ILE A 248 -23.81 1.47 -33.70
C ILE A 248 -24.75 1.87 -34.84
N ARG A 249 -25.55 0.92 -35.39
CA ARG A 249 -26.48 1.17 -36.48
C ARG A 249 -27.77 1.81 -35.99
N THR A 250 -28.37 1.25 -34.92
CA THR A 250 -29.65 1.74 -34.39
C THR A 250 -29.45 2.85 -33.34
N ARG A 251 -28.21 3.08 -32.87
CA ARG A 251 -27.86 4.02 -31.79
C ARG A 251 -28.56 3.72 -30.48
N VAL A 252 -28.87 2.46 -30.22
CA VAL A 252 -29.54 2.02 -28.99
C VAL A 252 -28.48 1.39 -28.07
N LEU A 253 -28.42 1.92 -26.86
CA LEU A 253 -27.71 1.31 -25.74
C LEU A 253 -28.71 0.46 -24.96
N THR A 254 -28.51 -0.86 -24.94
CA THR A 254 -29.22 -1.78 -24.05
C THR A 254 -28.30 -2.04 -22.85
N TYR A 255 -28.81 -1.94 -21.63
CA TYR A 255 -27.99 -2.02 -20.41
C TYR A 255 -28.66 -2.75 -19.27
N SER A 256 -27.89 -3.23 -18.34
CA SER A 256 -28.31 -3.84 -17.08
C SER A 256 -27.36 -3.44 -15.96
N ASN A 257 -27.84 -3.48 -14.72
CA ASN A 257 -27.09 -3.09 -13.53
C ASN A 257 -27.10 -4.21 -12.50
N ALA A 258 -25.94 -4.53 -11.96
CA ALA A 258 -25.77 -5.42 -10.82
C ALA A 258 -25.18 -4.63 -9.64
N GLY A 259 -26.02 -3.83 -8.99
CA GLY A 259 -25.69 -3.12 -7.77
C GLY A 259 -24.75 -1.92 -7.90
N HIS A 260 -24.37 -1.51 -9.12
CA HIS A 260 -23.52 -0.34 -9.30
C HIS A 260 -24.30 0.93 -8.93
N ASN A 261 -23.89 1.59 -7.84
CA ASN A 261 -24.60 2.70 -7.19
C ASN A 261 -24.43 4.04 -7.94
N CYS A 262 -23.37 4.18 -8.73
CA CYS A 262 -23.08 5.35 -9.54
C CYS A 262 -23.84 5.27 -10.89
N ALA A 263 -25.10 5.70 -10.89
CA ALA A 263 -25.94 5.63 -12.09
C ALA A 263 -25.29 6.37 -13.27
N PRO A 264 -25.03 5.70 -14.40
CA PRO A 264 -24.48 6.35 -15.59
C PRO A 264 -25.36 7.48 -16.08
N VAL A 265 -24.76 8.44 -16.76
CA VAL A 265 -25.43 9.68 -17.16
C VAL A 265 -25.31 9.88 -18.67
N VAL A 266 -26.46 10.07 -19.31
CA VAL A 266 -26.53 10.60 -20.69
C VAL A 266 -26.63 12.12 -20.63
N ILE A 267 -25.65 12.77 -21.25
CA ILE A 267 -25.52 14.22 -21.33
C ILE A 267 -25.90 14.64 -22.74
N SER A 268 -26.90 15.51 -22.87
CA SER A 268 -27.37 16.06 -24.14
C SER A 268 -27.39 17.60 -24.08
N PRO A 269 -27.46 18.30 -25.22
CA PRO A 269 -27.66 19.75 -25.23
C PRO A 269 -28.94 20.19 -24.48
N GLY A 270 -29.96 19.36 -24.49
CA GLY A 270 -31.26 19.63 -23.85
C GLY A 270 -31.33 19.28 -22.35
N GLY A 271 -30.31 18.61 -21.78
CA GLY A 271 -30.38 18.21 -20.39
C GLY A 271 -29.56 16.98 -20.05
N ILE A 272 -29.89 16.37 -18.92
CA ILE A 272 -29.21 15.22 -18.35
C ILE A 272 -30.23 14.13 -18.08
N LYS A 273 -29.89 12.90 -18.45
CA LYS A 273 -30.68 11.70 -18.11
C LYS A 273 -29.84 10.71 -17.35
N ARG A 274 -30.20 10.45 -16.10
CA ARG A 274 -29.60 9.36 -15.33
C ARG A 274 -30.16 8.01 -15.77
N LEU A 275 -29.31 7.03 -16.00
CA LEU A 275 -29.72 5.66 -16.32
C LEU A 275 -29.89 4.86 -15.02
N TYR A 276 -30.79 5.35 -14.16
CA TYR A 276 -31.08 4.68 -12.90
C TYR A 276 -31.73 3.32 -13.15
N MET A 277 -31.08 2.27 -12.62
CA MET A 277 -31.61 0.91 -12.67
C MET A 277 -31.23 0.21 -11.36
N PRO A 278 -32.17 -0.18 -10.52
CA PRO A 278 -31.89 -0.95 -9.32
C PRO A 278 -31.36 -2.32 -9.71
N GLY A 279 -30.43 -2.85 -8.91
CA GLY A 279 -29.86 -4.18 -9.09
C GLY A 279 -29.19 -4.62 -7.79
N VAL A 280 -29.05 -5.93 -7.63
CA VAL A 280 -28.33 -6.54 -6.51
C VAL A 280 -26.89 -6.78 -6.96
N PRO A 281 -25.87 -6.45 -6.14
CA PRO A 281 -24.49 -6.79 -6.43
C PRO A 281 -24.32 -8.28 -6.73
N ILE A 282 -23.32 -8.61 -7.51
CA ILE A 282 -22.88 -9.99 -7.69
C ILE A 282 -22.22 -10.43 -6.40
N SER A 283 -22.89 -11.29 -5.67
CA SER A 283 -22.52 -11.76 -4.33
C SER A 283 -23.23 -13.09 -4.04
N ASN A 284 -22.94 -13.68 -2.90
CA ASN A 284 -23.62 -14.87 -2.38
C ASN A 284 -24.82 -14.54 -1.45
N TRP A 285 -25.30 -13.28 -1.46
CA TRP A 285 -26.38 -12.84 -0.56
C TRP A 285 -27.78 -13.23 -1.03
N THR A 286 -27.93 -13.62 -2.29
CA THR A 286 -29.21 -14.01 -2.89
C THR A 286 -29.02 -15.12 -3.90
N ASP A 287 -30.05 -15.96 -4.06
CA ASP A 287 -30.06 -17.03 -5.07
C ASP A 287 -30.60 -16.56 -6.44
N ASN A 288 -31.34 -15.45 -6.45
CA ASN A 288 -31.92 -14.90 -7.67
C ASN A 288 -31.83 -13.37 -7.70
N PRO A 289 -30.86 -12.80 -8.42
CA PRO A 289 -30.62 -11.35 -8.46
C PRO A 289 -31.64 -10.57 -9.33
N GLY A 290 -32.43 -11.24 -10.16
CA GLY A 290 -33.49 -10.61 -10.93
C GLY A 290 -33.05 -9.55 -11.96
N TYR A 291 -31.88 -9.71 -12.60
CA TYR A 291 -31.37 -8.75 -13.57
C TYR A 291 -32.28 -8.65 -14.80
N TYR A 292 -32.51 -7.45 -15.33
CA TYR A 292 -33.26 -7.19 -16.53
C TYR A 292 -32.57 -6.16 -17.43
N ASP A 293 -32.99 -6.10 -18.72
CA ASP A 293 -32.44 -5.15 -19.68
C ASP A 293 -33.36 -3.93 -19.78
N ALA A 294 -32.73 -2.73 -19.83
CA ALA A 294 -33.37 -1.48 -20.25
C ALA A 294 -32.67 -0.92 -21.48
N SER A 295 -33.27 0.03 -22.15
CA SER A 295 -32.68 0.62 -23.35
C SER A 295 -32.86 2.13 -23.39
N VAL A 296 -31.86 2.80 -23.97
CA VAL A 296 -31.85 4.22 -24.26
C VAL A 296 -31.23 4.46 -25.64
N ARG A 297 -31.78 5.41 -26.39
CA ARG A 297 -31.14 5.87 -27.63
C ARG A 297 -30.04 6.90 -27.28
N LEU A 298 -28.85 6.79 -27.88
CA LEU A 298 -27.75 7.73 -27.80
C LEU A 298 -27.51 8.34 -29.17
N ASN A 299 -27.77 9.65 -29.30
CA ASN A 299 -27.53 10.39 -30.54
C ASN A 299 -26.07 10.87 -30.62
N THR A 300 -25.63 11.36 -31.76
CA THR A 300 -24.27 11.82 -32.01
C THR A 300 -23.86 13.06 -31.18
N ASP A 301 -24.83 13.84 -30.74
CA ASP A 301 -24.68 15.00 -29.87
C ASP A 301 -24.76 14.68 -28.37
N GLU A 302 -24.89 13.39 -28.06
CA GLU A 302 -25.02 12.92 -26.66
C GLU A 302 -23.77 12.14 -26.21
N ARG A 303 -23.47 12.25 -24.91
CA ARG A 303 -22.38 11.53 -24.27
C ARG A 303 -22.90 10.63 -23.16
N LEU A 304 -22.36 9.42 -23.06
CA LEU A 304 -22.55 8.57 -21.91
C LEU A 304 -21.36 8.73 -20.98
N PHE A 305 -21.60 9.19 -19.76
CA PHE A 305 -20.63 9.28 -18.69
C PHE A 305 -20.83 8.14 -17.68
N LEU A 306 -19.77 7.38 -17.43
CA LEU A 306 -19.69 6.28 -16.48
C LEU A 306 -18.66 6.68 -15.41
N TYR A 307 -18.89 6.33 -14.14
CA TYR A 307 -17.98 6.65 -13.05
C TYR A 307 -18.19 5.73 -11.86
N THR A 308 -17.15 5.59 -11.00
CA THR A 308 -17.21 4.87 -9.71
C THR A 308 -17.35 5.85 -8.56
N ASP A 309 -17.61 5.34 -7.37
CA ASP A 309 -17.90 6.17 -6.19
C ASP A 309 -16.70 6.94 -5.64
N GLY A 310 -15.45 6.49 -5.91
CA GLY A 310 -14.27 7.28 -5.63
C GLY A 310 -14.27 8.68 -6.25
N VAL A 311 -15.01 8.87 -7.38
CA VAL A 311 -15.26 10.19 -7.93
C VAL A 311 -16.19 11.01 -7.04
N THR A 312 -17.10 10.34 -6.31
CA THR A 312 -18.18 10.94 -5.50
C THR A 312 -17.88 10.97 -4.01
N GLU A 313 -16.81 10.37 -3.55
CA GLU A 313 -16.43 10.21 -2.14
C GLU A 313 -16.54 11.50 -1.31
N LYS A 314 -16.41 12.62 -1.97
CA LYS A 314 -16.53 13.95 -1.39
C LYS A 314 -17.95 14.46 -1.21
N TRP A 315 -18.91 13.83 -1.88
CA TRP A 315 -20.35 14.14 -1.79
C TRP A 315 -21.07 13.05 -0.99
N LEU A 316 -20.43 12.60 0.12
CA LEU A 316 -20.84 11.47 0.98
C LEU A 316 -22.32 11.45 1.38
N ASP A 317 -22.96 12.63 1.43
CA ASP A 317 -24.37 12.75 1.79
C ASP A 317 -25.32 12.41 0.62
N ASP A 318 -24.83 12.45 -0.63
CA ASP A 318 -25.64 12.18 -1.83
C ASP A 318 -24.74 11.99 -3.07
N PRO A 319 -24.48 10.73 -3.52
CA PRO A 319 -23.73 10.45 -4.74
C PRO A 319 -24.29 11.12 -6.00
N GLY A 320 -25.57 11.51 -5.95
CA GLY A 320 -26.21 12.28 -7.01
C GLY A 320 -25.76 13.73 -7.13
N LYS A 321 -25.08 14.28 -6.13
CA LYS A 321 -24.62 15.69 -6.15
C LYS A 321 -23.50 15.96 -7.15
N ILE A 322 -22.73 14.96 -7.57
CA ILE A 322 -21.69 15.13 -8.59
C ILE A 322 -22.30 15.68 -9.90
N ILE A 323 -23.51 15.21 -10.24
CA ILE A 323 -24.22 15.63 -11.44
C ILE A 323 -24.88 17.02 -11.27
N SER A 324 -24.99 17.46 -10.03
CA SER A 324 -25.43 18.81 -9.69
C SER A 324 -24.26 19.79 -9.57
N ASP A 325 -23.01 19.28 -9.60
CA ASP A 325 -21.82 20.15 -9.58
C ASP A 325 -21.68 20.89 -10.92
N LYS A 326 -21.77 22.22 -10.84
CA LYS A 326 -21.77 23.09 -12.00
C LYS A 326 -20.52 22.93 -12.87
N TYR A 327 -19.33 22.84 -12.24
CA TYR A 327 -18.07 22.70 -12.97
C TYR A 327 -17.99 21.40 -13.75
N ILE A 328 -18.36 20.28 -13.10
CA ILE A 328 -18.34 18.95 -13.73
C ILE A 328 -19.31 18.92 -14.90
N MET A 329 -20.51 19.48 -14.71
CA MET A 329 -21.53 19.52 -15.76
C MET A 329 -21.18 20.41 -16.94
N GLU A 330 -20.60 21.58 -16.68
CA GLU A 330 -20.10 22.46 -17.75
C GLU A 330 -18.95 21.79 -18.51
N THR A 331 -18.03 21.11 -17.79
CA THR A 331 -16.92 20.39 -18.41
C THR A 331 -17.40 19.22 -19.26
N LEU A 332 -18.37 18.43 -18.79
CA LEU A 332 -18.95 17.31 -19.53
C LEU A 332 -19.72 17.75 -20.79
N ARG A 333 -20.22 18.98 -20.83
CA ARG A 333 -20.94 19.57 -21.98
C ARG A 333 -20.02 20.27 -22.98
N ASP A 334 -18.75 20.42 -22.68
CA ASP A 334 -17.80 21.09 -23.57
C ASP A 334 -17.55 20.24 -24.84
N ASN A 335 -18.25 20.57 -25.94
CA ASN A 335 -18.14 19.88 -27.22
C ASN A 335 -16.90 20.27 -28.04
N ASN A 336 -16.13 21.28 -27.60
CA ASN A 336 -14.92 21.74 -28.30
C ASN A 336 -13.65 21.06 -27.78
N THR A 337 -13.76 20.23 -26.74
CA THR A 337 -12.63 19.58 -26.09
C THR A 337 -12.76 18.05 -26.29
N ASP A 338 -11.65 17.37 -26.55
CA ASP A 338 -11.61 15.91 -26.65
C ASP A 338 -11.98 15.23 -25.33
N LEU A 339 -12.47 14.00 -25.42
CA LEU A 339 -13.02 13.26 -24.26
C LEU A 339 -11.97 13.01 -23.17
N GLN A 340 -10.71 12.75 -23.56
CA GLN A 340 -9.64 12.49 -22.57
C GLN A 340 -9.28 13.75 -21.78
N THR A 341 -9.22 14.89 -22.43
CA THR A 341 -9.00 16.18 -21.76
C THR A 341 -10.13 16.54 -20.81
N ILE A 342 -11.39 16.24 -21.17
CA ILE A 342 -12.55 16.40 -20.28
C ILE A 342 -12.36 15.58 -19.00
N LEU A 343 -12.06 14.29 -19.12
CA LEU A 343 -11.84 13.41 -17.96
C LEU A 343 -10.68 13.90 -17.08
N ASN A 344 -9.58 14.33 -17.69
CA ASN A 344 -8.43 14.86 -16.95
C ASN A 344 -8.77 16.15 -16.17
N ARG A 345 -9.59 17.04 -16.73
CA ARG A 345 -10.07 18.24 -16.05
C ARG A 345 -10.94 17.90 -14.85
N ILE A 346 -11.84 16.94 -15.00
CA ILE A 346 -12.71 16.47 -13.90
C ILE A 346 -11.88 15.84 -12.80
N CYS A 347 -10.96 14.96 -13.14
CA CYS A 347 -10.06 14.33 -12.18
C CYS A 347 -9.26 15.37 -11.38
N LYS A 348 -8.63 16.32 -12.07
CA LYS A 348 -7.89 17.42 -11.41
C LYS A 348 -8.77 18.23 -10.46
N TYR A 349 -10.02 18.48 -10.85
CA TYR A 349 -10.99 19.19 -10.00
C TYR A 349 -11.34 18.39 -8.74
N VAL A 350 -11.60 17.07 -8.88
CA VAL A 350 -11.83 16.16 -7.75
C VAL A 350 -10.64 16.18 -6.79
N TYR A 351 -9.42 16.01 -7.28
CA TYR A 351 -8.21 16.07 -6.46
C TYR A 351 -8.01 17.42 -5.76
N THR A 352 -8.23 18.52 -6.47
CA THR A 352 -8.11 19.87 -5.87
C THR A 352 -9.07 20.02 -4.70
N ARG A 353 -10.26 19.49 -4.84
CA ARG A 353 -11.24 19.50 -3.76
C ARG A 353 -10.87 18.57 -2.60
N LEU A 354 -10.31 17.39 -2.85
CA LEU A 354 -9.80 16.49 -1.82
C LEU A 354 -8.67 17.15 -1.02
N ASN A 355 -7.71 17.76 -1.67
CA ASN A 355 -6.59 18.45 -1.03
C ASN A 355 -7.04 19.64 -0.18
N ASN A 356 -8.03 20.42 -0.64
CA ASN A 356 -8.54 21.59 0.09
C ASN A 356 -9.19 21.26 1.45
N ILE A 357 -9.60 20.00 1.66
CA ILE A 357 -10.15 19.52 2.95
C ILE A 357 -9.15 18.64 3.71
N GLY A 358 -7.89 18.52 3.22
CA GLY A 358 -6.87 17.67 3.83
C GLY A 358 -7.19 16.18 3.77
N ALA A 359 -8.09 15.75 2.86
CA ALA A 359 -8.42 14.35 2.66
C ALA A 359 -7.45 13.72 1.66
N ILE A 360 -7.02 12.50 1.96
CA ILE A 360 -6.27 11.64 1.04
C ILE A 360 -7.30 10.83 0.23
N GLN A 361 -6.99 10.53 -1.03
CA GLN A 361 -7.79 9.59 -1.82
C GLN A 361 -7.88 8.25 -1.06
N LYS A 362 -9.10 7.80 -0.80
CA LYS A 362 -9.35 6.55 -0.06
C LYS A 362 -9.88 5.44 -0.93
N ASP A 363 -10.37 5.79 -2.13
CA ASP A 363 -10.97 4.85 -3.06
C ASP A 363 -10.47 5.07 -4.48
N ASP A 364 -10.64 4.07 -5.34
CA ASP A 364 -10.23 4.10 -6.74
C ASP A 364 -11.10 5.10 -7.52
N ILE A 365 -10.50 5.87 -8.42
CA ILE A 365 -11.21 6.83 -9.28
C ILE A 365 -11.21 6.30 -10.70
N THR A 366 -12.37 5.84 -11.15
CA THR A 366 -12.56 5.40 -12.53
C THR A 366 -13.67 6.16 -13.21
N MET A 367 -13.40 6.69 -14.39
CA MET A 367 -14.36 7.41 -15.23
C MET A 367 -14.24 6.99 -16.67
N ALA A 368 -15.33 7.00 -17.40
CA ALA A 368 -15.32 6.82 -18.85
C ALA A 368 -16.35 7.71 -19.56
N LEU A 369 -16.01 8.14 -20.76
CA LEU A 369 -16.88 8.86 -21.68
C LEU A 369 -16.98 8.10 -22.99
N LEU A 370 -18.18 7.98 -23.49
CA LEU A 370 -18.51 7.40 -24.78
C LEU A 370 -19.38 8.38 -25.56
N GLN A 371 -19.02 8.65 -26.81
CA GLN A 371 -19.76 9.54 -27.70
C GLN A 371 -19.91 8.90 -29.08
N PRO A 372 -21.13 8.71 -29.58
CA PRO A 372 -21.36 8.36 -30.99
C PRO A 372 -20.87 9.47 -31.91
N VAL A 373 -20.24 9.10 -33.03
CA VAL A 373 -19.70 10.03 -34.03
C VAL A 373 -20.47 9.88 -35.36
#